data_00cc0e7aa321470f2802482606595b35
#
_entry.id   00cc0e7aa321470f2802482606595b35
#
_cell.length_a   1.000
_cell.length_b   1.000
_cell.length_c   1.000
_cell.angle_alpha   90.00
_cell.angle_beta   90.00
_cell.angle_gamma   90.00
#
_symmetry.space_group_name_H-M   'P 1'
#
loop_
_entity.id
_entity.type
_entity.pdbx_description
1 polymer ?
#
loop_
_entity_poly.entity_id
_entity_poly.type
_entity_poly.pdbx_seq_one_letter_code
_entity_poly.pdbx_strand_id
1 'polypeptide(L)'
;MDEPRETAGAQSLRRALQLLRLLAEHHEEGIKLTEVIAASGLERSTVHRLLSCLAEEQFAERDPDGKAYRLGIDAMQMGFASMRRVPLVDS
;
A
#
# COMPACT_ATOMS: atom_id res chain seq x y z
N MET A 1 13.82 24.02 -10.42
CA MET A 1 14.28 23.37 -10.18
C MET A 1 14.05 22.28 -10.48
N ASP A 2 14.36 21.65 -10.84
CA ASP A 2 14.11 20.65 -11.18
C ASP A 2 14.82 19.73 -10.66
N GLU A 3 14.91 19.50 -9.65
CA GLU A 3 15.51 18.54 -9.18
C GLU A 3 14.88 17.35 -9.41
N PRO A 4 15.49 16.24 -9.42
CA PRO A 4 14.88 14.97 -9.67
C PRO A 4 13.89 14.74 -8.59
N ARG A 5 12.79 14.32 -8.96
CA ARG A 5 11.83 14.03 -8.10
C ARG A 5 12.08 12.82 -7.43
N GLU A 6 12.90 11.92 -7.90
CA GLU A 6 13.06 10.61 -7.37
C GLU A 6 14.36 10.46 -6.65
N THR A 7 14.30 9.94 -5.44
CA THR A 7 15.48 9.64 -4.67
C THR A 7 16.12 8.40 -5.24
N ALA A 8 17.43 8.46 -5.46
CA ALA A 8 18.16 7.34 -6.02
C ALA A 8 18.08 6.15 -5.09
N GLY A 9 17.91 4.97 -5.66
CA GLY A 9 17.90 3.76 -4.87
C GLY A 9 16.63 3.46 -4.12
N ALA A 10 15.59 4.25 -4.35
CA ALA A 10 14.35 4.07 -3.61
C ALA A 10 13.21 3.53 -4.46
N GLN A 11 13.54 2.89 -5.57
CA GLN A 11 12.49 2.47 -6.47
C GLN A 11 11.56 1.41 -5.88
N SER A 12 12.12 0.45 -5.15
CA SER A 12 11.28 -0.57 -4.54
C SER A 12 10.34 0.04 -3.51
N LEU A 13 10.82 1.00 -2.76
CA LEU A 13 9.97 1.66 -1.78
C LEU A 13 8.85 2.42 -2.47
N ARG A 14 9.14 3.11 -3.56
CA ARG A 14 8.11 3.82 -4.28
C ARG A 14 7.05 2.89 -4.79
N ARG A 15 7.47 1.76 -5.31
CA ARG A 15 6.53 0.78 -5.83
C ARG A 15 5.69 0.18 -4.72
N ALA A 16 6.31 -0.09 -3.58
CA ALA A 16 5.56 -0.62 -2.44
C ALA A 16 4.50 0.37 -1.98
N LEU A 17 4.85 1.66 -1.93
CA LEU A 17 3.89 2.68 -1.54
C LEU A 17 2.77 2.82 -2.57
N GLN A 18 3.10 2.66 -3.85
CA GLN A 18 2.09 2.67 -4.89
C GLN A 18 1.07 1.55 -4.66
N LEU A 19 1.56 0.35 -4.35
CA LEU A 19 0.67 -0.76 -4.08
C LEU A 19 -0.15 -0.52 -2.82
N LEU A 20 0.46 0.05 -1.80
CA LEU A 20 -0.25 0.34 -0.57
C LEU A 20 -1.41 1.30 -0.81
N ARG A 21 -1.19 2.30 -1.67
CA ARG A 21 -2.27 3.22 -2.01
C ARG A 21 -3.39 2.53 -2.76
N LEU A 22 -3.04 1.58 -3.63
CA LEU A 22 -4.07 0.81 -4.32
C LEU A 22 -4.90 0.00 -3.34
N LEU A 23 -4.26 -0.60 -2.34
CA LEU A 23 -5.00 -1.34 -1.32
C LEU A 23 -5.94 -0.41 -0.58
N ALA A 24 -5.50 0.81 -0.31
CA ALA A 24 -6.34 1.76 0.40
C ALA A 24 -7.56 2.14 -0.42
N GLU A 25 -7.36 2.33 -1.73
CA GLU A 25 -8.46 2.70 -2.60
C GLU A 25 -9.52 1.61 -2.70
N HIS A 26 -9.11 0.37 -2.53
CA HIS A 26 -10.03 -0.75 -2.66
C HIS A 26 -10.21 -1.50 -1.35
N HIS A 27 -10.01 -0.79 -0.23
CA HIS A 27 -9.98 -1.48 1.06
C HIS A 27 -11.29 -2.20 1.35
N GLU A 28 -12.39 -1.57 1.02
CA GLU A 28 -13.67 -2.13 1.35
C GLU A 28 -13.94 -3.48 0.70
N GLU A 29 -13.78 -3.53 -0.59
CA GLU A 29 -14.04 -4.78 -1.32
C GLU A 29 -12.79 -5.63 -1.50
N GLY A 30 -11.61 -5.07 -1.30
CA GLY A 30 -10.37 -5.76 -1.58
C GLY A 30 -10.03 -5.70 -3.05
N ILE A 31 -8.77 -6.02 -3.37
CA ILE A 31 -8.33 -5.99 -4.75
C ILE A 31 -7.51 -7.24 -5.01
N LYS A 32 -7.78 -7.91 -6.12
CA LYS A 32 -7.11 -9.14 -6.45
C LYS A 32 -5.73 -8.89 -7.04
N LEU A 33 -4.87 -9.89 -6.93
CA LEU A 33 -3.52 -9.79 -7.45
C LEU A 33 -3.50 -9.35 -8.90
N THR A 34 -4.35 -9.95 -9.73
CA THR A 34 -4.37 -9.61 -11.15
C THR A 34 -4.77 -8.16 -11.37
N GLU A 35 -5.64 -7.65 -10.50
CA GLU A 35 -6.07 -6.27 -10.62
C GLU A 35 -4.97 -5.31 -10.18
N VAL A 36 -4.19 -5.71 -9.18
CA VAL A 36 -3.06 -4.90 -8.76
C VAL A 36 -2.03 -4.82 -9.88
N ILE A 37 -1.78 -5.95 -10.52
CA ILE A 37 -0.84 -5.97 -11.65
C ILE A 37 -1.31 -5.03 -12.74
N ALA A 38 -2.58 -5.12 -13.11
CA ALA A 38 -3.10 -4.29 -14.17
C ALA A 38 -3.06 -2.81 -13.81
N ALA A 39 -3.42 -2.48 -12.57
CA ALA A 39 -3.48 -1.08 -12.16
C ALA A 39 -2.10 -0.46 -11.98
N SER A 40 -1.14 -1.25 -11.53
CA SER A 40 0.19 -0.72 -11.25
C SER A 40 1.10 -0.71 -12.46
N GLY A 41 0.83 -1.56 -13.41
CA GLY A 41 1.72 -1.70 -14.55
C GLY A 41 3.01 -2.42 -14.24
N LEU A 42 3.12 -3.01 -13.06
CA LEU A 42 4.32 -3.72 -12.67
C LEU A 42 4.20 -5.19 -13.04
N GLU A 43 5.34 -5.88 -13.07
CA GLU A 43 5.34 -7.28 -13.39
C GLU A 43 4.79 -8.10 -12.24
N ARG A 44 4.23 -9.25 -12.58
CA ARG A 44 3.62 -10.11 -11.58
C ARG A 44 4.59 -10.47 -10.46
N SER A 45 5.82 -10.83 -10.80
CA SER A 45 6.78 -11.22 -9.77
C SER A 45 7.09 -10.06 -8.83
N THR A 46 7.17 -8.85 -9.35
CA THR A 46 7.42 -7.68 -8.54
C THR A 46 6.24 -7.42 -7.61
N VAL A 47 5.02 -7.48 -8.15
CA VAL A 47 3.83 -7.24 -7.35
C VAL A 47 3.73 -8.27 -6.24
N HIS A 48 3.92 -9.54 -6.60
CA HIS A 48 3.81 -10.61 -5.60
C HIS A 48 4.83 -10.43 -4.49
N ARG A 49 6.07 -10.12 -4.85
CA ARG A 49 7.12 -9.95 -3.84
C ARG A 49 6.83 -8.77 -2.93
N LEU A 50 6.38 -7.66 -3.50
CA LEU A 50 6.10 -6.49 -2.69
C LEU A 50 4.89 -6.69 -1.80
N LEU A 51 3.84 -7.30 -2.33
CA LEU A 51 2.66 -7.57 -1.51
C LEU A 51 2.97 -8.55 -0.40
N SER A 52 3.82 -9.54 -0.67
CA SER A 52 4.22 -10.48 0.36
C SER A 52 4.96 -9.77 1.47
N CYS A 53 5.84 -8.85 1.12
CA CYS A 53 6.58 -8.09 2.12
C CYS A 53 5.64 -7.20 2.93
N LEU A 54 4.71 -6.54 2.25
CA LEU A 54 3.74 -5.72 2.95
C LEU A 54 2.89 -6.54 3.91
N ALA A 55 2.56 -7.76 3.51
CA ALA A 55 1.78 -8.64 4.38
C ALA A 55 2.60 -9.08 5.60
N GLU A 56 3.87 -9.37 5.38
CA GLU A 56 4.75 -9.77 6.48
C GLU A 56 4.86 -8.64 7.50
N GLU A 57 4.83 -7.41 7.02
CA GLU A 57 4.95 -6.26 7.90
C GLU A 57 3.60 -5.77 8.41
N GLN A 58 2.54 -6.50 8.16
CA GLN A 58 1.19 -6.18 8.62
C GLN A 58 0.62 -4.93 7.97
N PHE A 59 1.17 -4.51 6.84
CA PHE A 59 0.62 -3.38 6.10
C PHE A 59 -0.36 -3.81 5.02
N ALA A 60 -0.36 -5.09 4.67
CA ALA A 60 -1.35 -5.65 3.77
C ALA A 60 -1.93 -6.89 4.42
N GLU A 61 -3.15 -7.21 4.04
CA GLU A 61 -3.81 -8.39 4.53
C GLU A 61 -4.44 -9.10 3.35
N ARG A 62 -4.32 -10.41 3.34
CA ARG A 62 -4.89 -11.22 2.28
C ARG A 62 -6.08 -11.97 2.85
N ASP A 63 -7.18 -11.96 2.11
CA ASP A 63 -8.36 -12.68 2.56
C ASP A 63 -8.06 -14.15 2.78
N PRO A 64 -8.74 -14.77 3.73
CA PRO A 64 -8.50 -16.19 3.98
C PRO A 64 -8.75 -17.06 2.76
N ASP A 65 -9.67 -16.70 1.90
CA ASP A 65 -9.89 -17.47 0.69
C ASP A 65 -8.82 -17.16 -0.35
N GLY A 66 -7.89 -16.27 -0.02
CA GLY A 66 -6.72 -16.08 -0.84
C GLY A 66 -6.90 -15.24 -2.06
N LYS A 67 -8.01 -14.58 -2.20
CA LYS A 67 -8.25 -13.88 -3.44
C LYS A 67 -8.01 -12.41 -3.43
N ALA A 68 -8.25 -11.74 -2.36
CA ALA A 68 -8.19 -10.29 -2.35
C ALA A 68 -7.24 -9.77 -1.28
N TYR A 69 -6.66 -8.62 -1.55
CA TYR A 69 -5.78 -7.95 -0.61
C TYR A 69 -6.42 -6.66 -0.17
N ARG A 70 -6.16 -6.25 1.07
CA ARG A 70 -6.59 -4.97 1.57
C ARG A 70 -5.59 -4.46 2.57
N LEU A 71 -5.81 -3.29 3.13
CA LEU A 71 -4.87 -2.74 4.09
C LEU A 71 -4.80 -3.63 5.32
N GLY A 72 -3.59 -3.76 5.85
CA GLY A 72 -3.39 -4.51 7.07
C GLY A 72 -3.50 -3.65 8.29
N ILE A 73 -3.43 -4.29 9.46
CA ILE A 73 -3.68 -3.60 10.71
C ILE A 73 -2.66 -2.51 11.01
N ASP A 74 -1.40 -2.71 10.64
CA ASP A 74 -0.39 -1.70 10.93
C ASP A 74 -0.59 -0.44 10.11
N ALA A 75 -1.09 -0.58 8.87
CA ALA A 75 -1.39 0.59 8.07
C ALA A 75 -2.52 1.39 8.71
N MET A 76 -3.52 0.70 9.22
CA MET A 76 -4.64 1.36 9.84
C MET A 76 -4.22 2.05 11.13
N GLN A 77 -3.38 1.41 11.91
CA GLN A 77 -2.92 1.99 13.16
C GLN A 77 -2.08 3.23 12.93
N MET A 78 -1.29 3.23 11.88
CA MET A 78 -0.51 4.42 11.55
C MET A 78 -1.41 5.58 11.21
N GLY A 79 -2.46 5.32 10.45
CA GLY A 79 -3.41 6.35 10.12
C GLY A 79 -4.10 6.89 11.36
N PHE A 80 -4.51 5.99 12.23
CA PHE A 80 -5.13 6.38 13.46
C PHE A 80 -4.20 7.22 14.31
N ALA A 81 -2.94 6.81 14.41
CA ALA A 81 -1.97 7.53 15.20
C ALA A 81 -1.83 8.97 14.73
N SER A 82 -1.83 9.17 13.41
CA SER A 82 -1.68 10.52 12.89
C SER A 82 -2.91 11.36 13.20
N MET A 83 -4.06 10.74 13.25
CA MET A 83 -5.27 11.48 13.50
C MET A 83 -5.35 12.03 14.92
N ARG A 84 -4.68 11.40 15.84
CA ARG A 84 -4.72 11.88 17.20
C ARG A 84 -3.99 13.19 17.36
N ARG A 85 -3.07 13.50 16.43
CA ARG A 85 -2.34 14.72 16.50
C ARG A 85 -2.97 15.84 15.72
N VAL A 86 -3.90 15.53 14.87
CA VAL A 86 -4.49 16.53 14.01
C VAL A 86 -5.35 17.48 14.83
N PRO A 87 -5.07 18.77 14.76
CA PRO A 87 -5.89 19.71 15.51
C PRO A 87 -7.15 19.95 14.76
N LEU A 88 -8.09 19.19 15.04
CA LEU A 88 -9.29 19.31 14.34
C LEU A 88 -9.86 20.57 14.48
N VAL A 89 -9.57 21.22 15.32
CA VAL A 89 -10.10 22.33 15.41
C VAL A 89 -9.54 23.34 15.10
N ASP A 90 -9.27 23.72 14.99
CA ASP A 90 -8.81 24.50 14.75
C ASP A 90 -9.01 25.30 14.65
N SER A 91 -9.20 25.43 14.74
CA SER A 91 -9.29 25.90 14.81
C SER A 91 -9.09 26.44 14.96
#